data_9a13b2a5fe520047ede2b4ef1fdfef8f
#
_entry.id   9a13b2a5fe520047ede2b4ef1fdfef8f
#
_cell.length_a   1.000
_cell.length_b   1.000
_cell.length_c   1.000
_cell.angle_alpha   90.00
_cell.angle_beta   90.00
_cell.angle_gamma   90.00
#
_symmetry.space_group_name_H-M   'P 1'
#
loop_
_entity.id
_entity.type
_entity.pdbx_description
1 polymer ?
#
loop_
_entity_poly.entity_id
_entity_poly.type
_entity_poly.pdbx_seq_one_letter_code
_entity_poly.pdbx_strand_id
1 'polypeptide(L)'
;MSRHSKNATATTHFTYHERSAAGHGTLKRRFGRDAQLSFGVCCLCLASTRGRSPLASPAGFVYCKECIYANLLAQKRAIQENTAAYERFSEAQSRKAQDAALQQERATLQKALDAAEGAAIAEPQSRAALATRKLQEKVDAATDDDRREAMKRTSFWIPDCTPSQEATVAKPDAKTRDPMSLDEMKLKHLMPLKFDWDAAGEKEDRVLCAVTKKEISHHRAVLLRPSGQVLLESCLKDMVLPTMTCPVTGLKLRKKDIVHLQAGGTGFSAHSTVEAKKYRPTMT
;
A
#
# COMPACT_ATOMS: atom_id res chain seq x y z
N MET A 1 52.99 -8.52 -22.54
CA MET A 1 51.69 -7.91 -22.31
C MET A 1 50.75 -8.97 -21.80
N SER A 2 50.42 -8.95 -20.55
CA SER A 2 49.47 -9.87 -20.01
C SER A 2 48.09 -9.55 -20.60
N ARG A 3 47.60 -10.42 -21.43
CA ARG A 3 46.21 -10.37 -21.87
C ARG A 3 45.36 -10.61 -20.64
N HIS A 4 44.75 -9.56 -20.16
CA HIS A 4 43.85 -9.66 -19.06
C HIS A 4 42.79 -10.71 -19.39
N SER A 5 42.54 -11.60 -18.46
CA SER A 5 41.54 -12.67 -18.51
C SER A 5 40.10 -12.18 -18.81
N LYS A 6 39.90 -10.88 -18.90
CA LYS A 6 38.63 -10.26 -19.29
C LYS A 6 38.10 -10.73 -20.64
N ASN A 7 38.96 -11.16 -21.55
CA ASN A 7 38.56 -11.62 -22.87
C ASN A 7 38.80 -13.11 -23.07
N ALA A 8 38.92 -13.87 -22.01
CA ALA A 8 39.08 -15.33 -22.10
C ALA A 8 37.74 -15.99 -22.50
N THR A 9 37.27 -15.69 -23.68
CA THR A 9 36.13 -16.38 -24.31
C THR A 9 36.48 -17.81 -24.71
N ALA A 10 37.76 -18.19 -24.59
CA ALA A 10 38.29 -19.52 -24.94
C ALA A 10 38.30 -20.52 -23.78
N THR A 11 37.81 -20.14 -22.57
CA THR A 11 37.71 -21.07 -21.44
C THR A 11 36.41 -21.86 -21.52
N THR A 12 36.50 -23.17 -21.21
CA THR A 12 35.34 -24.06 -21.12
C THR A 12 34.36 -23.69 -19.96
N HIS A 13 34.78 -22.80 -19.08
CA HIS A 13 34.01 -22.36 -17.93
C HIS A 13 33.54 -20.90 -18.08
N PHE A 14 32.25 -20.71 -18.08
CA PHE A 14 31.67 -19.38 -18.05
C PHE A 14 31.79 -18.77 -16.65
N THR A 15 32.18 -17.52 -16.57
CA THR A 15 32.14 -16.75 -15.34
C THR A 15 30.66 -16.55 -14.89
N TYR A 16 30.45 -16.22 -13.61
CA TYR A 16 29.12 -15.92 -13.11
C TYR A 16 28.45 -14.77 -13.88
N HIS A 17 29.25 -13.76 -14.25
CA HIS A 17 28.77 -12.61 -15.01
C HIS A 17 28.33 -13.00 -16.43
N GLU A 18 29.09 -13.80 -17.13
CA GLU A 18 28.76 -14.27 -18.48
C GLU A 18 27.50 -15.14 -18.46
N ARG A 19 27.36 -16.07 -17.49
CA ARG A 19 26.15 -16.86 -17.31
C ARG A 19 24.95 -15.98 -17.00
N SER A 20 25.13 -14.91 -16.20
CA SER A 20 24.09 -13.96 -15.88
C SER A 20 23.68 -13.14 -17.09
N ALA A 21 24.66 -12.65 -17.89
CA ALA A 21 24.39 -11.88 -19.10
C ALA A 21 23.72 -12.72 -20.18
N ALA A 22 24.13 -14.00 -20.33
CA ALA A 22 23.52 -14.92 -21.28
C ALA A 22 22.12 -15.41 -20.89
N GLY A 23 21.63 -15.04 -19.71
CA GLY A 23 20.29 -15.44 -19.26
C GLY A 23 20.15 -16.92 -18.90
N HIS A 24 21.26 -17.66 -18.77
CA HIS A 24 21.24 -19.06 -18.45
C HIS A 24 20.63 -19.37 -17.09
N GLY A 25 19.78 -20.38 -17.04
CA GLY A 25 19.12 -20.89 -15.85
C GLY A 25 17.85 -20.13 -15.46
N THR A 26 17.09 -20.71 -14.60
CA THR A 26 15.87 -20.12 -14.08
C THR A 26 16.18 -18.95 -13.13
N LEU A 27 15.45 -17.83 -13.29
CA LEU A 27 15.47 -16.73 -12.33
C LEU A 27 14.71 -17.06 -11.03
N LYS A 28 14.00 -18.16 -11.01
CA LYS A 28 13.24 -18.60 -9.84
C LYS A 28 14.18 -19.27 -8.84
N ARG A 29 14.01 -18.92 -7.57
CA ARG A 29 14.70 -19.56 -6.44
C ARG A 29 13.78 -20.59 -5.83
N ARG A 30 14.31 -21.77 -5.47
CA ARG A 30 13.53 -22.75 -4.71
C ARG A 30 13.35 -22.29 -3.29
N PHE A 31 12.13 -22.42 -2.78
CA PHE A 31 11.83 -22.35 -1.36
C PHE A 31 12.24 -23.63 -0.65
N GLY A 32 12.65 -23.49 0.60
CA GLY A 32 12.76 -24.62 1.52
C GLY A 32 11.36 -25.17 1.84
N ARG A 33 11.33 -26.40 2.36
CA ARG A 33 10.07 -27.10 2.70
C ARG A 33 9.21 -26.29 3.67
N ASP A 34 9.85 -25.67 4.66
CA ASP A 34 9.17 -24.93 5.74
C ASP A 34 8.66 -23.55 5.32
N ALA A 35 9.11 -23.05 4.17
CA ALA A 35 8.68 -21.76 3.63
C ALA A 35 7.44 -21.86 2.72
N GLN A 36 6.89 -23.06 2.52
CA GLN A 36 5.71 -23.27 1.69
C GLN A 36 4.47 -23.25 2.58
N LEU A 37 3.50 -22.42 2.24
CA LEU A 37 2.23 -22.38 2.94
C LEU A 37 1.31 -23.49 2.44
N SER A 38 0.80 -24.31 3.35
CA SER A 38 -0.19 -25.34 3.02
C SER A 38 -1.52 -24.70 2.61
N PHE A 39 -2.29 -25.40 1.79
CA PHE A 39 -3.64 -24.98 1.45
C PHE A 39 -4.53 -25.05 2.70
N GLY A 40 -5.44 -24.08 2.88
CA GLY A 40 -6.32 -24.01 4.05
C GLY A 40 -5.72 -23.29 5.27
N VAL A 41 -4.55 -22.69 5.12
CA VAL A 41 -3.91 -21.83 6.13
C VAL A 41 -4.41 -20.39 5.98
N CYS A 42 -4.57 -19.69 7.08
CA CYS A 42 -4.94 -18.28 7.09
C CYS A 42 -3.77 -17.41 6.59
N CYS A 43 -4.00 -16.55 5.60
CA CYS A 43 -2.98 -15.69 5.05
C CYS A 43 -2.47 -14.59 6.02
N LEU A 44 -3.18 -14.30 7.12
CA LEU A 44 -2.79 -13.28 8.10
C LEU A 44 -2.01 -13.87 9.29
N CYS A 45 -2.54 -14.89 9.93
CA CYS A 45 -1.90 -15.48 11.11
C CYS A 45 -1.04 -16.71 10.79
N LEU A 46 -1.06 -17.19 9.55
CA LEU A 46 -0.31 -18.35 9.06
C LEU A 46 -0.59 -19.65 9.87
N ALA A 47 -1.71 -19.68 10.56
CA ALA A 47 -2.17 -20.86 11.31
C ALA A 47 -3.21 -21.62 10.48
N SER A 48 -3.32 -22.94 10.76
CA SER A 48 -4.38 -23.77 10.18
C SER A 48 -5.76 -23.21 10.54
N THR A 49 -6.68 -23.28 9.57
CA THR A 49 -8.07 -22.87 9.79
C THR A 49 -8.96 -24.00 10.32
N ARG A 50 -8.38 -25.15 10.65
CA ARG A 50 -9.10 -26.28 11.25
C ARG A 50 -9.74 -25.87 12.57
N GLY A 51 -11.00 -26.18 12.78
CA GLY A 51 -11.76 -25.78 13.97
C GLY A 51 -12.09 -24.29 14.07
N ARG A 52 -11.69 -23.48 13.09
CA ARG A 52 -12.03 -22.06 12.99
C ARG A 52 -13.03 -21.84 11.84
N SER A 53 -13.73 -20.73 11.84
CA SER A 53 -14.64 -20.39 10.74
C SER A 53 -13.86 -19.65 9.62
N PRO A 54 -13.35 -20.35 8.61
CA PRO A 54 -12.60 -19.71 7.53
C PRO A 54 -13.53 -18.90 6.63
N LEU A 55 -13.02 -17.78 6.14
CA LEU A 55 -13.66 -16.90 5.18
C LEU A 55 -12.76 -16.72 3.98
N ALA A 56 -13.36 -16.64 2.78
CA ALA A 56 -12.65 -16.29 1.56
C ALA A 56 -12.95 -14.87 1.15
N SER A 57 -11.94 -14.19 0.62
CA SER A 57 -12.12 -12.93 -0.11
C SER A 57 -12.59 -13.19 -1.55
N PRO A 58 -13.11 -12.17 -2.26
CA PRO A 58 -13.43 -12.28 -3.68
C PRO A 58 -12.22 -12.65 -4.56
N ALA A 59 -11.02 -12.28 -4.13
CA ALA A 59 -9.76 -12.62 -4.80
C ALA A 59 -9.28 -14.06 -4.51
N GLY A 60 -9.99 -14.81 -3.64
CA GLY A 60 -9.71 -16.21 -3.35
C GLY A 60 -8.72 -16.46 -2.22
N PHE A 61 -8.35 -15.44 -1.45
CA PHE A 61 -7.50 -15.61 -0.26
C PHE A 61 -8.32 -16.12 0.93
N VAL A 62 -7.71 -16.97 1.73
CA VAL A 62 -8.34 -17.62 2.89
C VAL A 62 -7.89 -16.94 4.17
N TYR A 63 -8.85 -16.59 5.03
CA TYR A 63 -8.62 -15.94 6.32
C TYR A 63 -9.42 -16.60 7.44
N CYS A 64 -8.91 -16.55 8.66
CA CYS A 64 -9.73 -16.78 9.84
C CYS A 64 -10.73 -15.63 10.00
N LYS A 65 -11.93 -15.92 10.45
CA LYS A 65 -12.96 -14.91 10.72
C LYS A 65 -12.46 -13.80 11.65
N GLU A 66 -11.78 -14.17 12.73
CA GLU A 66 -11.23 -13.24 13.71
C GLU A 66 -10.16 -12.33 13.09
N CYS A 67 -9.21 -12.90 12.34
CA CYS A 67 -8.11 -12.17 11.73
C CYS A 67 -8.59 -11.13 10.72
N ILE A 68 -9.50 -11.50 9.82
CA ILE A 68 -9.98 -10.56 8.81
C ILE A 68 -10.87 -9.47 9.41
N TYR A 69 -11.68 -9.81 10.43
CA TYR A 69 -12.50 -8.81 11.11
C TYR A 69 -11.65 -7.82 11.89
N ALA A 70 -10.63 -8.30 12.63
CA ALA A 70 -9.69 -7.43 13.32
C ALA A 70 -8.95 -6.50 12.35
N ASN A 71 -8.51 -7.03 11.22
CA ASN A 71 -7.84 -6.24 10.18
C ASN A 71 -8.75 -5.15 9.60
N LEU A 72 -9.99 -5.50 9.22
CA LEU A 72 -10.94 -4.53 8.69
C LEU A 72 -11.36 -3.47 9.72
N LEU A 73 -11.43 -3.83 11.00
CA LEU A 73 -11.67 -2.88 12.09
C LEU A 73 -10.49 -1.92 12.26
N ALA A 74 -9.25 -2.45 12.23
CA ALA A 74 -8.05 -1.63 12.29
C ALA A 74 -7.97 -0.65 11.10
N GLN A 75 -8.25 -1.12 9.89
CA GLN A 75 -8.33 -0.24 8.71
C GLN A 75 -9.39 0.86 8.86
N LYS A 76 -10.57 0.53 9.37
CA LYS A 76 -11.61 1.54 9.60
C LYS A 76 -11.18 2.60 10.61
N ARG A 77 -10.53 2.20 11.71
CA ARG A 77 -10.00 3.15 12.70
C ARG A 77 -8.93 4.04 12.07
N ALA A 78 -7.97 3.46 11.35
CA ALA A 78 -6.95 4.23 10.65
C ALA A 78 -7.54 5.20 9.62
N ILE A 79 -8.58 4.80 8.88
CA ILE A 79 -9.30 5.68 7.95
C ILE A 79 -9.95 6.85 8.70
N GLN A 80 -10.61 6.59 9.84
CA GLN A 80 -11.22 7.65 10.65
C GLN A 80 -10.19 8.64 11.21
N GLU A 81 -9.06 8.13 11.71
CA GLU A 81 -7.96 8.94 12.21
C GLU A 81 -7.35 9.80 11.10
N ASN A 82 -7.09 9.19 9.94
CA ASN A 82 -6.53 9.89 8.78
C ASN A 82 -7.50 10.93 8.20
N THR A 83 -8.81 10.64 8.18
CA THR A 83 -9.81 11.64 7.74
C THR A 83 -9.87 12.81 8.69
N ALA A 84 -9.89 12.57 10.00
CA ALA A 84 -9.89 13.64 10.99
C ALA A 84 -8.59 14.47 10.95
N ALA A 85 -7.44 13.82 10.71
CA ALA A 85 -6.17 14.53 10.51
C ALA A 85 -6.18 15.40 9.25
N TYR A 86 -6.73 14.88 8.16
CA TYR A 86 -6.87 15.62 6.91
C TYR A 86 -7.82 16.83 7.05
N GLU A 87 -8.94 16.67 7.73
CA GLU A 87 -9.90 17.75 8.00
C GLU A 87 -9.23 18.87 8.80
N ARG A 88 -8.52 18.53 9.90
CA ARG A 88 -7.77 19.51 10.69
C ARG A 88 -6.71 20.23 9.87
N PHE A 89 -6.00 19.51 9.00
CA PHE A 89 -5.01 20.09 8.11
C PHE A 89 -5.65 21.05 7.10
N SER A 90 -6.76 20.65 6.46
CA SER A 90 -7.47 21.50 5.50
C SER A 90 -8.05 22.75 6.14
N GLU A 91 -8.59 22.65 7.36
CA GLU A 91 -9.04 23.81 8.15
C GLU A 91 -7.89 24.75 8.51
N ALA A 92 -6.73 24.19 8.93
CA ALA A 92 -5.57 24.99 9.23
C ALA A 92 -5.03 25.72 7.99
N GLN A 93 -5.03 25.09 6.84
CA GLN A 93 -4.66 25.74 5.57
C GLN A 93 -5.64 26.85 5.19
N SER A 94 -6.94 26.61 5.31
CA SER A 94 -7.95 27.62 5.00
C SER A 94 -7.84 28.84 5.92
N ARG A 95 -7.58 28.63 7.22
CA ARG A 95 -7.32 29.73 8.18
C ARG A 95 -6.08 30.51 7.81
N LYS A 96 -4.95 29.83 7.51
CA LYS A 96 -3.73 30.51 7.06
C LYS A 96 -3.95 31.35 5.80
N ALA A 97 -4.72 30.83 4.84
CA ALA A 97 -5.07 31.58 3.64
C ALA A 97 -5.94 32.81 3.93
N GLN A 98 -6.91 32.70 4.83
CA GLN A 98 -7.73 33.82 5.28
C GLN A 98 -6.90 34.88 6.02
N ASP A 99 -6.03 34.46 6.93
CA ASP A 99 -5.15 35.36 7.67
C ASP A 99 -4.19 36.08 6.73
N ALA A 100 -3.63 35.38 5.73
CA ALA A 100 -2.78 35.99 4.72
C ALA A 100 -3.53 37.03 3.87
N ALA A 101 -4.78 36.74 3.48
CA ALA A 101 -5.62 37.67 2.75
C ALA A 101 -5.92 38.92 3.59
N LEU A 102 -6.29 38.76 4.86
CA LEU A 102 -6.52 39.88 5.78
C LEU A 102 -5.26 40.69 6.03
N GLN A 103 -4.10 40.08 6.11
CA GLN A 103 -2.83 40.80 6.23
C GLN A 103 -2.53 41.63 4.96
N GLN A 104 -2.80 41.08 3.78
CA GLN A 104 -2.65 41.82 2.53
C GLN A 104 -3.60 43.01 2.45
N GLU A 105 -4.87 42.84 2.83
CA GLU A 105 -5.83 43.94 2.90
C GLU A 105 -5.41 45.03 3.88
N ARG A 106 -4.95 44.65 5.07
CA ARG A 106 -4.41 45.59 6.08
C ARG A 106 -3.21 46.35 5.52
N ALA A 107 -2.27 45.65 4.88
CA ALA A 107 -1.10 46.27 4.29
C ALA A 107 -1.45 47.25 3.16
N THR A 108 -2.49 46.94 2.36
CA THR A 108 -2.96 47.88 1.30
C THR A 108 -3.63 49.11 1.89
N LEU A 109 -4.46 48.92 2.94
CA LEU A 109 -5.08 50.03 3.66
C LEU A 109 -4.03 50.92 4.36
N GLN A 110 -3.04 50.30 4.99
CA GLN A 110 -1.95 51.04 5.64
C GLN A 110 -1.18 51.87 4.63
N LYS A 111 -0.86 51.32 3.48
CA LYS A 111 -0.22 52.07 2.38
C LYS A 111 -1.06 53.25 1.89
N ALA A 112 -2.38 53.06 1.80
CA ALA A 112 -3.32 54.12 1.40
C ALA A 112 -3.40 55.24 2.46
N LEU A 113 -3.43 54.88 3.75
CA LEU A 113 -3.41 55.85 4.87
C LEU A 113 -2.09 56.63 4.88
N ASP A 114 -0.96 55.94 4.76
CA ASP A 114 0.36 56.59 4.68
C ASP A 114 0.47 57.56 3.52
N ALA A 115 -0.14 57.24 2.38
CA ALA A 115 -0.19 58.12 1.22
C ALA A 115 -1.09 59.34 1.46
N ALA A 116 -2.24 59.15 2.12
CA ALA A 116 -3.16 60.25 2.45
C ALA A 116 -2.56 61.21 3.50
N GLU A 117 -1.93 60.68 4.55
CA GLU A 117 -1.21 61.47 5.55
C GLU A 117 -0.05 62.26 4.93
N GLY A 118 0.72 61.63 4.02
CA GLY A 118 1.77 62.29 3.28
C GLY A 118 1.28 63.45 2.38
N ALA A 119 0.01 63.39 1.94
CA ALA A 119 -0.61 64.45 1.15
C ALA A 119 -1.16 65.59 2.02
N ALA A 120 -1.51 65.33 3.29
CA ALA A 120 -2.10 66.32 4.19
C ALA A 120 -1.09 67.29 4.83
N ILE A 121 0.22 66.97 4.80
CA ILE A 121 1.28 67.79 5.41
C ILE A 121 1.64 68.96 4.46
N ALA A 122 1.16 70.16 4.79
CA ALA A 122 1.22 71.30 3.95
C ALA A 122 2.61 71.99 3.88
N GLU A 123 3.50 71.76 4.86
CA GLU A 123 4.80 72.44 4.88
C GLU A 123 5.95 71.59 4.30
N PRO A 124 6.78 72.10 3.40
CA PRO A 124 7.82 71.36 2.69
C PRO A 124 8.94 70.85 3.60
N GLN A 125 9.24 71.52 4.71
CA GLN A 125 10.27 71.04 5.67
C GLN A 125 9.85 69.89 6.52
N SER A 126 8.60 69.86 6.95
CA SER A 126 8.07 68.73 7.70
C SER A 126 7.88 67.49 6.82
N ARG A 127 7.56 67.67 5.54
CA ARG A 127 7.51 66.61 4.55
C ARG A 127 8.86 65.93 4.32
N ALA A 128 9.93 66.71 4.20
CA ALA A 128 11.27 66.19 3.99
C ALA A 128 11.74 65.38 5.21
N ALA A 129 11.51 65.84 6.44
CA ALA A 129 11.85 65.14 7.67
C ALA A 129 11.07 63.85 7.86
N LEU A 130 9.78 63.85 7.52
CA LEU A 130 8.93 62.67 7.59
C LEU A 130 9.27 61.62 6.49
N ALA A 131 9.64 62.10 5.31
CA ALA A 131 10.08 61.23 4.22
C ALA A 131 11.42 60.56 4.54
N THR A 132 12.37 61.29 5.13
CA THR A 132 13.65 60.70 5.57
C THR A 132 13.47 59.69 6.68
N ARG A 133 12.61 59.96 7.67
CA ARG A 133 12.29 59.03 8.75
C ARG A 133 11.61 57.76 8.21
N LYS A 134 10.62 57.88 7.34
CA LYS A 134 9.96 56.70 6.70
C LYS A 134 10.91 55.91 5.81
N LEU A 135 11.86 56.56 5.16
CA LEU A 135 12.93 55.91 4.39
C LEU A 135 13.88 55.14 5.32
N GLN A 136 14.26 55.74 6.44
CA GLN A 136 15.14 55.10 7.42
C GLN A 136 14.47 53.86 8.02
N GLU A 137 13.21 53.95 8.47
CA GLU A 137 12.41 52.82 8.99
C GLU A 137 12.26 51.69 7.94
N LYS A 138 12.10 52.02 6.64
CA LYS A 138 12.05 51.03 5.57
C LYS A 138 13.39 50.36 5.31
N VAL A 139 14.49 51.13 5.36
CA VAL A 139 15.85 50.59 5.21
C VAL A 139 16.17 49.65 6.37
N ASP A 140 15.84 50.04 7.61
CA ASP A 140 16.09 49.23 8.80
C ASP A 140 15.27 47.94 8.77
N ALA A 141 14.00 48.03 8.39
CA ALA A 141 13.14 46.86 8.21
C ALA A 141 13.63 45.94 7.09
N ALA A 142 14.02 46.48 5.94
CA ALA A 142 14.56 45.73 4.82
C ALA A 142 15.89 45.01 5.19
N THR A 143 16.76 45.71 5.93
CA THR A 143 18.03 45.09 6.37
C THR A 143 17.82 43.96 7.34
N ASP A 144 16.82 44.02 8.25
CA ASP A 144 16.49 42.95 9.19
C ASP A 144 15.87 41.77 8.49
N ASP A 145 14.99 41.98 7.53
CA ASP A 145 14.36 40.90 6.73
C ASP A 145 15.39 40.26 5.81
N ASP A 146 16.25 40.99 5.15
CA ASP A 146 17.35 40.46 4.36
C ASP A 146 18.33 39.65 5.19
N ARG A 147 18.60 40.11 6.42
CA ARG A 147 19.46 39.40 7.38
C ARG A 147 18.82 38.07 7.83
N ARG A 148 17.51 38.07 8.11
CA ARG A 148 16.76 36.86 8.45
C ARG A 148 16.70 35.87 7.28
N GLU A 149 16.49 36.35 6.06
CA GLU A 149 16.50 35.50 4.87
C GLU A 149 17.90 34.94 4.58
N ALA A 150 18.95 35.74 4.71
CA ALA A 150 20.32 35.25 4.59
C ALA A 150 20.63 34.18 5.65
N MET A 151 20.16 34.38 6.87
CA MET A 151 20.33 33.44 7.96
C MET A 151 19.57 32.13 7.69
N LYS A 152 18.38 32.19 7.13
CA LYS A 152 17.61 31.01 6.69
C LYS A 152 18.33 30.22 5.59
N ARG A 153 19.00 30.91 4.66
CA ARG A 153 19.75 30.26 3.57
C ARG A 153 21.04 29.60 4.02
N THR A 154 21.74 30.22 4.98
CA THR A 154 23.07 29.75 5.44
C THR A 154 23.03 28.85 6.64
N SER A 155 22.00 28.92 7.46
CA SER A 155 21.90 28.24 8.76
C SER A 155 20.72 27.25 8.80
N PHE A 156 20.53 26.50 7.72
CA PHE A 156 19.44 25.53 7.60
C PHE A 156 19.47 24.37 8.64
N TRP A 157 20.58 24.21 9.34
CA TRP A 157 20.72 23.23 10.44
C TRP A 157 20.14 23.72 11.77
N ILE A 158 19.82 25.00 11.90
CA ILE A 158 19.16 25.54 13.09
C ILE A 158 17.65 25.29 12.93
N PRO A 159 16.95 24.70 13.93
CA PRO A 159 15.51 24.37 13.82
C PRO A 159 14.63 25.56 13.43
N ASP A 160 14.92 26.75 13.93
CA ASP A 160 14.17 27.97 13.64
C ASP A 160 14.42 28.52 12.21
N CYS A 161 15.55 28.16 11.61
CA CYS A 161 15.94 28.56 10.25
C CYS A 161 15.68 27.46 9.21
N THR A 162 15.35 26.24 9.64
CA THR A 162 15.03 25.15 8.73
C THR A 162 13.70 25.45 8.03
N PRO A 163 13.65 25.42 6.69
CA PRO A 163 12.38 25.56 6.01
C PRO A 163 11.47 24.45 6.48
N SER A 164 10.39 24.80 7.16
CA SER A 164 9.37 23.83 7.56
C SER A 164 8.76 23.26 6.29
N GLN A 165 9.14 22.04 5.98
CA GLN A 165 8.46 21.29 4.95
C GLN A 165 7.07 20.98 5.50
N GLU A 166 6.08 21.77 5.10
CA GLU A 166 4.70 21.49 5.45
C GLU A 166 4.37 20.11 4.88
N ALA A 167 4.22 19.14 5.76
CA ALA A 167 3.84 17.79 5.36
C ALA A 167 2.49 17.90 4.64
N THR A 168 2.49 17.71 3.33
CA THR A 168 1.27 17.65 2.55
C THR A 168 0.54 16.37 2.91
N VAL A 169 -0.53 16.50 3.67
CA VAL A 169 -1.38 15.36 4.02
C VAL A 169 -2.25 15.03 2.81
N ALA A 170 -1.99 13.90 2.17
CA ALA A 170 -2.81 13.43 1.06
C ALA A 170 -4.22 13.07 1.55
N LYS A 171 -5.23 13.31 0.71
CA LYS A 171 -6.60 12.90 1.02
C LYS A 171 -6.65 11.38 1.25
N PRO A 172 -7.12 10.92 2.42
CA PRO A 172 -7.15 9.49 2.74
C PRO A 172 -8.19 8.76 1.89
N ASP A 173 -7.88 7.52 1.54
CA ASP A 173 -8.82 6.61 0.89
C ASP A 173 -9.86 6.14 1.93
N ALA A 174 -11.14 6.33 1.64
CA ALA A 174 -12.24 6.01 2.55
C ALA A 174 -12.66 4.53 2.53
N LYS A 175 -12.01 3.70 1.73
CA LYS A 175 -12.42 2.33 1.48
C LYS A 175 -11.50 1.33 2.16
N THR A 176 -12.10 0.30 2.78
CA THR A 176 -11.35 -0.84 3.29
C THR A 176 -10.91 -1.74 2.15
N ARG A 177 -9.70 -2.31 2.26
CA ARG A 177 -9.06 -3.15 1.24
C ARG A 177 -8.75 -4.54 1.77
N ASP A 178 -8.71 -5.49 0.86
CA ASP A 178 -8.19 -6.84 1.15
C ASP A 178 -6.68 -6.73 1.47
N PRO A 179 -6.21 -7.31 2.59
CA PRO A 179 -4.80 -7.20 2.97
C PRO A 179 -3.83 -7.86 1.99
N MET A 180 -4.28 -8.83 1.18
CA MET A 180 -3.41 -9.54 0.23
C MET A 180 -3.54 -9.04 -1.20
N SER A 181 -4.77 -8.83 -1.71
CA SER A 181 -4.98 -8.36 -3.09
C SER A 181 -5.00 -6.84 -3.23
N LEU A 182 -5.15 -6.11 -2.12
CA LEU A 182 -5.33 -4.65 -2.08
C LEU A 182 -6.61 -4.14 -2.76
N ASP A 183 -7.47 -5.04 -3.22
CA ASP A 183 -8.76 -4.69 -3.82
C ASP A 183 -9.74 -4.17 -2.78
N GLU A 184 -10.69 -3.34 -3.20
CA GLU A 184 -11.75 -2.85 -2.33
C GLU A 184 -12.59 -4.01 -1.78
N MET A 185 -12.64 -4.13 -0.46
CA MET A 185 -13.36 -5.20 0.21
C MET A 185 -14.21 -4.69 1.37
N LYS A 186 -15.45 -5.18 1.44
CA LYS A 186 -16.38 -4.96 2.55
C LYS A 186 -16.70 -6.30 3.22
N LEU A 187 -17.15 -6.27 4.47
CA LEU A 187 -17.56 -7.47 5.20
C LEU A 187 -18.56 -8.35 4.43
N LYS A 188 -19.49 -7.74 3.71
CA LYS A 188 -20.50 -8.46 2.90
C LYS A 188 -19.93 -9.21 1.70
N HIS A 189 -18.69 -8.93 1.31
CA HIS A 189 -18.01 -9.62 0.22
C HIS A 189 -17.31 -10.91 0.68
N LEU A 190 -17.12 -11.07 1.98
CA LEU A 190 -16.53 -12.28 2.54
C LEU A 190 -17.48 -13.46 2.41
N MET A 191 -16.93 -14.60 2.05
CA MET A 191 -17.69 -15.84 1.80
C MET A 191 -17.27 -16.92 2.80
N PRO A 192 -18.22 -17.57 3.48
CA PRO A 192 -17.90 -18.66 4.38
C PRO A 192 -17.37 -19.87 3.61
N LEU A 193 -16.32 -20.49 4.15
CA LEU A 193 -15.71 -21.71 3.63
C LEU A 193 -16.05 -22.89 4.52
N LYS A 194 -16.30 -24.05 3.90
CA LYS A 194 -16.43 -25.33 4.56
C LYS A 194 -15.36 -26.24 3.99
N PHE A 195 -14.29 -26.44 4.76
CA PHE A 195 -13.25 -27.38 4.41
C PHE A 195 -13.56 -28.77 4.97
N ASP A 196 -13.35 -29.77 4.15
CA ASP A 196 -13.25 -31.14 4.56
C ASP A 196 -11.80 -31.43 4.96
N TRP A 197 -11.62 -31.82 6.22
CA TRP A 197 -10.29 -32.14 6.77
C TRP A 197 -10.06 -33.60 6.78
N ASP A 198 -8.85 -34.06 6.51
CA ASP A 198 -8.47 -35.45 6.66
C ASP A 198 -8.47 -35.81 8.15
N ALA A 199 -9.35 -36.75 8.52
CA ALA A 199 -9.49 -37.23 9.91
C ALA A 199 -8.55 -38.40 10.21
N ALA A 200 -8.07 -39.11 9.20
CA ALA A 200 -7.34 -40.37 9.32
C ALA A 200 -5.85 -40.27 8.98
N GLY A 201 -5.40 -39.13 8.47
CA GLY A 201 -4.01 -38.96 8.03
C GLY A 201 -3.04 -38.62 9.16
N GLU A 202 -1.80 -39.08 9.05
CA GLU A 202 -0.69 -38.72 9.95
C GLU A 202 -0.41 -37.21 9.99
N LYS A 203 -0.90 -36.45 9.00
CA LYS A 203 -0.80 -35.01 8.91
C LYS A 203 -2.18 -34.39 9.06
N GLU A 204 -2.46 -33.90 10.23
CA GLU A 204 -3.77 -33.43 10.69
C GLU A 204 -4.37 -32.24 9.89
N ASP A 205 -3.59 -31.55 9.09
CA ASP A 205 -3.98 -30.27 8.46
C ASP A 205 -4.15 -30.32 6.93
N ARG A 206 -4.58 -31.47 6.41
CA ARG A 206 -4.84 -31.63 4.99
C ARG A 206 -6.28 -31.31 4.64
N VAL A 207 -6.49 -30.46 3.66
CA VAL A 207 -7.82 -30.16 3.12
C VAL A 207 -8.12 -31.11 1.97
N LEU A 208 -9.30 -31.71 1.99
CA LEU A 208 -9.79 -32.64 0.96
C LEU A 208 -10.83 -31.95 0.06
N CYS A 209 -10.91 -32.41 -1.18
CA CYS A 209 -11.99 -32.02 -2.08
C CYS A 209 -13.33 -32.59 -1.58
N ALA A 210 -14.37 -31.80 -1.50
CA ALA A 210 -15.68 -32.22 -1.00
C ALA A 210 -16.30 -33.39 -1.78
N VAL A 211 -15.96 -33.59 -3.05
CA VAL A 211 -16.50 -34.64 -3.91
C VAL A 211 -15.54 -35.82 -4.01
N THR A 212 -14.31 -35.58 -4.48
CA THR A 212 -13.37 -36.69 -4.77
C THR A 212 -12.56 -37.14 -3.57
N LYS A 213 -12.64 -36.40 -2.46
CA LYS A 213 -11.83 -36.67 -1.25
C LYS A 213 -10.32 -36.72 -1.52
N LYS A 214 -9.86 -36.17 -2.63
CA LYS A 214 -8.44 -36.03 -2.92
C LYS A 214 -7.88 -34.80 -2.20
N GLU A 215 -6.63 -34.90 -1.74
CA GLU A 215 -5.92 -33.83 -1.08
C GLU A 215 -5.77 -32.60 -2.01
N ILE A 216 -6.07 -31.41 -1.48
CA ILE A 216 -5.86 -30.14 -2.14
C ILE A 216 -4.58 -29.53 -1.55
N SER A 217 -3.49 -29.55 -2.29
CA SER A 217 -2.23 -28.93 -1.89
C SER A 217 -1.91 -27.73 -2.81
N HIS A 218 -1.24 -27.99 -3.92
CA HIS A 218 -0.87 -27.02 -4.96
C HIS A 218 -1.85 -26.98 -6.13
N HIS A 219 -2.85 -27.86 -6.12
CA HIS A 219 -3.88 -27.90 -7.15
C HIS A 219 -4.80 -26.70 -7.04
N ARG A 220 -5.30 -26.24 -8.18
CA ARG A 220 -6.29 -25.18 -8.21
C ARG A 220 -7.59 -25.66 -7.59
N ALA A 221 -8.06 -24.93 -6.62
CA ALA A 221 -9.32 -25.20 -5.94
C ALA A 221 -10.33 -24.08 -6.21
N VAL A 222 -11.60 -24.41 -6.10
CA VAL A 222 -12.71 -23.51 -6.36
C VAL A 222 -13.71 -23.57 -5.23
N LEU A 223 -14.15 -22.41 -4.78
CA LEU A 223 -15.25 -22.24 -3.84
C LEU A 223 -16.57 -22.09 -4.57
N LEU A 224 -17.58 -22.85 -4.16
CA LEU A 224 -18.96 -22.66 -4.55
C LEU A 224 -19.67 -21.78 -3.51
N ARG A 225 -19.91 -20.52 -3.86
CA ARG A 225 -20.40 -19.49 -2.93
C ARG A 225 -21.67 -19.86 -2.15
N PRO A 226 -22.75 -20.40 -2.75
CA PRO A 226 -23.99 -20.73 -2.03
C PRO A 226 -23.83 -21.85 -1.00
N SER A 227 -23.01 -22.86 -1.29
CA SER A 227 -22.80 -24.02 -0.42
C SER A 227 -21.62 -23.87 0.54
N GLY A 228 -20.66 -22.99 0.20
CA GLY A 228 -19.38 -22.87 0.91
C GLY A 228 -18.42 -24.03 0.67
N GLN A 229 -18.75 -24.96 -0.21
CA GLN A 229 -17.94 -26.15 -0.49
C GLN A 229 -16.75 -25.83 -1.37
N VAL A 230 -15.64 -26.53 -1.12
CA VAL A 230 -14.41 -26.37 -1.87
C VAL A 230 -14.14 -27.62 -2.71
N LEU A 231 -13.93 -27.43 -3.99
CA LEU A 231 -13.71 -28.45 -4.98
C LEU A 231 -12.40 -28.24 -5.72
N LEU A 232 -11.84 -29.31 -6.27
CA LEU A 232 -10.76 -29.23 -7.26
C LEU A 232 -11.30 -28.67 -8.58
N GLU A 233 -10.48 -27.94 -9.32
CA GLU A 233 -10.83 -27.38 -10.63
C GLU A 233 -11.21 -28.47 -11.65
N SER A 234 -10.65 -29.68 -11.57
CA SER A 234 -11.07 -30.83 -12.38
C SER A 234 -12.54 -31.18 -12.14
N CYS A 235 -12.95 -31.30 -10.87
CA CYS A 235 -14.33 -31.57 -10.52
C CYS A 235 -15.31 -30.47 -10.96
N LEU A 236 -14.84 -29.22 -10.95
CA LEU A 236 -15.62 -28.10 -11.48
C LEU A 236 -15.92 -28.32 -12.98
N LYS A 237 -14.90 -28.67 -13.77
CA LYS A 237 -15.03 -28.86 -15.21
C LYS A 237 -15.92 -30.05 -15.57
N ASP A 238 -15.77 -31.16 -14.86
CA ASP A 238 -16.43 -32.43 -15.17
C ASP A 238 -17.89 -32.49 -14.67
N MET A 239 -18.17 -31.92 -13.49
CA MET A 239 -19.44 -32.09 -12.80
C MET A 239 -20.28 -30.82 -12.68
N VAL A 240 -19.65 -29.69 -12.39
CA VAL A 240 -20.35 -28.44 -12.08
C VAL A 240 -20.69 -27.64 -13.34
N LEU A 241 -19.75 -27.49 -14.26
CA LEU A 241 -19.96 -26.68 -15.47
C LEU A 241 -21.07 -27.21 -16.37
N PRO A 242 -21.24 -28.54 -16.58
CA PRO A 242 -22.30 -29.07 -17.43
C PRO A 242 -23.71 -28.85 -16.86
N THR A 243 -23.85 -28.98 -15.51
CA THR A 243 -25.15 -28.95 -14.83
C THR A 243 -25.47 -27.62 -14.17
N MET A 244 -24.46 -26.78 -13.93
CA MET A 244 -24.55 -25.54 -13.14
C MET A 244 -25.24 -25.75 -11.81
N THR A 245 -25.00 -26.90 -11.18
CA THR A 245 -25.50 -27.29 -9.84
C THR A 245 -24.36 -27.72 -8.93
N CYS A 246 -24.53 -27.50 -7.63
CA CYS A 246 -23.56 -27.97 -6.64
C CYS A 246 -23.68 -29.50 -6.50
N PRO A 247 -22.64 -30.30 -6.71
CA PRO A 247 -22.73 -31.77 -6.63
C PRO A 247 -22.99 -32.30 -5.21
N VAL A 248 -22.73 -31.50 -4.17
CA VAL A 248 -22.94 -31.89 -2.79
C VAL A 248 -24.33 -31.49 -2.27
N THR A 249 -24.79 -30.28 -2.60
CA THR A 249 -26.04 -29.72 -2.05
C THR A 249 -27.16 -29.60 -3.06
N GLY A 250 -26.92 -29.84 -4.35
CA GLY A 250 -27.92 -29.69 -5.41
C GLY A 250 -28.34 -28.25 -5.75
N LEU A 251 -27.76 -27.26 -5.07
CA LEU A 251 -28.12 -25.86 -5.29
C LEU A 251 -27.69 -25.38 -6.69
N LYS A 252 -28.54 -24.62 -7.34
CA LYS A 252 -28.24 -23.99 -8.64
C LYS A 252 -27.16 -22.92 -8.48
N LEU A 253 -26.21 -22.88 -9.39
CA LEU A 253 -25.06 -22.00 -9.39
C LEU A 253 -25.11 -21.02 -10.58
N ARG A 254 -24.56 -19.85 -10.38
CA ARG A 254 -24.29 -18.89 -11.45
C ARG A 254 -22.77 -18.80 -11.66
N LYS A 255 -22.32 -18.38 -12.81
CA LYS A 255 -20.88 -18.20 -13.08
C LYS A 255 -20.16 -17.34 -12.03
N LYS A 256 -20.82 -16.30 -11.49
CA LYS A 256 -20.31 -15.43 -10.43
C LYS A 256 -20.23 -16.09 -9.03
N ASP A 257 -20.87 -17.22 -8.87
CA ASP A 257 -20.86 -17.96 -7.58
C ASP A 257 -19.67 -18.92 -7.50
N ILE A 258 -18.90 -19.03 -8.58
CA ILE A 258 -17.68 -19.83 -8.68
C ILE A 258 -16.49 -18.91 -8.42
N VAL A 259 -15.76 -19.12 -7.33
CA VAL A 259 -14.61 -18.33 -6.94
C VAL A 259 -13.36 -19.20 -6.90
N HIS A 260 -12.36 -18.84 -7.69
CA HIS A 260 -11.07 -19.55 -7.67
C HIS A 260 -10.29 -19.16 -6.40
N LEU A 261 -9.92 -20.19 -5.63
CA LEU A 261 -9.09 -20.00 -4.46
C LEU A 261 -7.61 -19.99 -4.83
N GLN A 262 -6.84 -19.28 -4.03
CA GLN A 262 -5.39 -19.26 -4.19
C GLN A 262 -4.83 -20.62 -3.78
N ALA A 263 -4.00 -21.21 -4.63
CA ALA A 263 -3.38 -22.52 -4.37
C ALA A 263 -2.35 -22.44 -3.24
N GLY A 264 -2.10 -23.57 -2.61
CA GLY A 264 -1.02 -23.69 -1.63
C GLY A 264 0.36 -23.49 -2.24
N GLY A 265 1.38 -23.38 -1.41
CA GLY A 265 2.76 -23.15 -1.81
C GLY A 265 3.32 -24.29 -2.66
N THR A 266 4.23 -23.91 -3.56
CA THR A 266 5.01 -24.83 -4.39
C THR A 266 6.50 -24.66 -4.09
N GLY A 267 7.35 -25.51 -4.68
CA GLY A 267 8.80 -25.37 -4.52
C GLY A 267 9.37 -24.01 -4.99
N PHE A 268 8.60 -23.16 -5.68
CA PHE A 268 9.03 -21.86 -6.18
C PHE A 268 8.12 -20.71 -5.72
N SER A 269 7.01 -21.00 -5.13
CA SER A 269 6.02 -20.04 -4.67
C SER A 269 5.55 -20.40 -3.27
N ALA A 270 5.59 -19.42 -2.36
CA ALA A 270 5.06 -19.58 -1.00
C ALA A 270 3.54 -19.70 -1.01
N HIS A 271 2.90 -18.99 -1.92
CA HIS A 271 1.48 -19.02 -2.25
C HIS A 271 1.35 -18.76 -3.75
N SER A 272 0.17 -18.92 -4.36
CA SER A 272 0.00 -18.81 -5.82
C SER A 272 0.56 -17.53 -6.46
N THR A 273 0.60 -16.41 -5.72
CA THR A 273 1.04 -15.09 -6.23
C THR A 273 2.46 -14.69 -5.81
N VAL A 274 3.00 -15.29 -4.75
CA VAL A 274 4.31 -14.92 -4.20
C VAL A 274 5.37 -15.91 -4.67
N GLU A 275 6.17 -15.49 -5.64
CA GLU A 275 7.29 -16.28 -6.17
C GLU A 275 8.63 -15.76 -5.64
N ALA A 276 9.53 -16.70 -5.27
CA ALA A 276 10.93 -16.35 -4.97
C ALA A 276 11.69 -16.15 -6.26
N LYS A 277 12.28 -14.97 -6.42
CA LYS A 277 13.15 -14.62 -7.55
C LYS A 277 14.58 -14.45 -7.06
N LYS A 278 15.53 -14.88 -7.90
CA LYS A 278 16.96 -14.58 -7.65
C LYS A 278 17.20 -13.10 -7.93
N TYR A 279 17.69 -12.41 -6.92
CA TYR A 279 18.20 -11.06 -7.11
C TYR A 279 19.53 -11.12 -7.88
N ARG A 280 19.62 -10.39 -8.97
CA ARG A 280 20.87 -10.16 -9.68
C ARG A 280 21.36 -8.77 -9.32
N PRO A 281 22.41 -8.64 -8.51
CA PRO A 281 22.98 -7.32 -8.27
C PRO A 281 23.53 -6.81 -9.60
N THR A 282 23.03 -5.67 -10.06
CA THR A 282 23.67 -4.89 -11.11
C THR A 282 24.91 -4.30 -10.49
N MET A 283 26.09 -4.77 -10.89
CA MET A 283 27.30 -4.04 -10.58
C MET A 283 27.28 -2.76 -11.42
N THR A 284 27.04 -1.65 -10.77
CA THR A 284 27.22 -0.29 -11.31
C THR A 284 28.71 0.00 -11.36
#